data_768b7bbdcddc10a2d9215c2c09034c86
#
_entry.id   768b7bbdcddc10a2d9215c2c09034c86
#
_cell.length_a   1.000
_cell.length_b   1.000
_cell.length_c   1.000
_cell.angle_alpha   90.00
_cell.angle_beta   90.00
_cell.angle_gamma   90.00
#
_symmetry.space_group_name_H-M   'P 1'
#
loop_
_entity.id
_entity.type
_entity.pdbx_description
1 polymer ?
#
loop_
_entity_poly.entity_id
_entity_poly.type
_entity_poly.pdbx_seq_one_letter_code
_entity_poly.pdbx_strand_id
1 'polypeptide(L)'
;MTSLIWKADCRHFRGDVPCAPHKREGVHCADCPHYDPIRERILIIKLGAIGDVIRTTPLLHHLHAARPHAHLTWITHSPAVVPRSAVDRILPFEIGPILELLATEFDQVINLDKDPEACALASQVPARVRRGFVLRDGQPSPADPAAEAKFLTGIFDDVSRANRKSYVEEICEIAGFKFTGEEYVLDPPGPGPRLHSPRPRVGLNTGCGGRWVSRLWPEANWITLARELRAREVGVVLLGGEAEDEKNRRLAAASGAEYPGHFSLAEFTALIGEMDLVVSAVTMAMHLAIGLKKPLILFNNIFNRHEFELYGRGEILEPSIPCDCYYQPVCPQNCMQYIEVPRVLAACLKHLGAPVR
;
A
#
# COMPACT_ATOMS: atom_id res chain seq x y z
N MET A 1 37.58 -36.45 -12.18
CA MET A 1 36.68 -35.29 -12.34
C MET A 1 35.80 -35.29 -11.11
N THR A 2 35.94 -34.31 -10.23
CA THR A 2 34.99 -34.08 -9.12
C THR A 2 33.60 -33.88 -9.71
N SER A 3 32.65 -34.72 -9.37
CA SER A 3 31.28 -34.61 -9.77
C SER A 3 30.74 -33.22 -9.37
N LEU A 4 30.40 -32.33 -10.30
CA LEU A 4 29.74 -31.06 -10.00
C LEU A 4 28.34 -31.37 -9.46
N ILE A 5 28.03 -30.85 -8.29
CA ILE A 5 26.70 -30.96 -7.67
C ILE A 5 26.02 -29.60 -7.68
N TRP A 6 24.70 -29.61 -7.63
CA TRP A 6 23.90 -28.40 -7.38
C TRP A 6 22.98 -28.66 -6.18
N LYS A 7 22.60 -27.57 -5.48
CA LYS A 7 21.69 -27.58 -4.34
C LYS A 7 20.46 -26.78 -4.71
N ALA A 8 19.43 -27.45 -5.24
CA ALA A 8 18.19 -26.81 -5.69
C ALA A 8 17.35 -26.20 -4.55
N ASP A 9 17.64 -26.61 -3.31
CA ASP A 9 17.02 -26.08 -2.10
C ASP A 9 17.67 -24.77 -1.60
N CYS A 10 18.75 -24.32 -2.24
CA CYS A 10 19.41 -23.07 -1.85
C CYS A 10 18.61 -21.84 -2.28
N ARG A 11 18.43 -20.85 -1.38
CA ARG A 11 17.78 -19.56 -1.65
C ARG A 11 18.36 -18.81 -2.87
N HIS A 12 19.67 -18.95 -3.09
CA HIS A 12 20.37 -18.31 -4.20
C HIS A 12 20.31 -19.10 -5.50
N PHE A 13 19.86 -20.37 -5.48
CA PHE A 13 19.83 -21.21 -6.67
C PHE A 13 18.76 -20.72 -7.67
N ARG A 14 19.15 -20.64 -8.93
CA ARG A 14 18.28 -20.18 -10.02
C ARG A 14 17.92 -21.29 -10.97
N GLY A 15 18.84 -22.19 -11.29
CA GLY A 15 18.64 -23.28 -12.25
C GLY A 15 18.72 -22.88 -13.71
N ASP A 16 18.23 -21.70 -14.06
CA ASP A 16 18.23 -21.12 -15.40
C ASP A 16 19.50 -20.30 -15.72
N VAL A 17 20.10 -19.71 -14.68
CA VAL A 17 21.32 -18.89 -14.77
C VAL A 17 22.22 -19.13 -13.56
N PRO A 18 23.53 -18.78 -13.64
CA PRO A 18 24.39 -18.82 -12.48
C PRO A 18 23.89 -17.92 -11.34
N CYS A 19 23.92 -18.43 -10.10
CA CYS A 19 23.51 -17.65 -8.93
C CYS A 19 24.46 -16.50 -8.61
N ALA A 20 24.00 -15.51 -7.83
CA ALA A 20 24.79 -14.33 -7.48
C ALA A 20 26.12 -14.64 -6.75
N PRO A 21 26.17 -15.57 -5.75
CA PRO A 21 27.44 -15.97 -5.13
C PRO A 21 28.44 -16.54 -6.14
N HIS A 22 27.99 -17.41 -7.06
CA HIS A 22 28.87 -17.93 -8.11
C HIS A 22 29.41 -16.83 -9.01
N LYS A 23 28.55 -15.88 -9.43
CA LYS A 23 28.95 -14.77 -10.29
C LYS A 23 30.00 -13.86 -9.66
N ARG A 24 29.91 -13.63 -8.34
CA ARG A 24 30.82 -12.75 -7.63
C ARG A 24 32.17 -13.42 -7.29
N GLU A 25 32.11 -14.69 -6.88
CA GLU A 25 33.21 -15.36 -6.17
C GLU A 25 33.66 -16.68 -6.83
N GLY A 26 32.95 -17.11 -7.90
CA GLY A 26 33.29 -18.36 -8.60
C GLY A 26 33.01 -19.64 -7.79
N VAL A 27 32.34 -19.55 -6.65
CA VAL A 27 32.08 -20.69 -5.75
C VAL A 27 31.11 -21.71 -6.36
N HIS A 28 31.30 -22.99 -6.08
CA HIS A 28 30.44 -24.09 -6.48
C HIS A 28 29.59 -24.60 -5.30
N CYS A 29 28.42 -25.19 -5.58
CA CYS A 29 27.48 -25.60 -4.52
C CYS A 29 28.04 -26.62 -3.53
N ALA A 30 29.05 -27.41 -3.87
CA ALA A 30 29.65 -28.38 -2.97
C ALA A 30 30.15 -27.73 -1.67
N ASP A 31 30.95 -26.67 -1.81
CA ASP A 31 31.66 -25.98 -0.73
C ASP A 31 31.26 -24.51 -0.60
N CYS A 32 30.03 -24.17 -1.04
CA CYS A 32 29.56 -22.79 -1.05
C CYS A 32 29.35 -22.24 0.37
N PRO A 33 30.10 -21.21 0.79
CA PRO A 33 29.91 -20.59 2.11
C PRO A 33 28.60 -19.80 2.22
N HIS A 34 27.95 -19.54 1.10
CA HIS A 34 26.66 -18.83 1.01
C HIS A 34 25.46 -19.77 0.88
N TYR A 35 25.65 -21.09 1.13
CA TYR A 35 24.54 -22.03 1.07
C TYR A 35 23.50 -21.72 2.15
N ASP A 36 22.29 -21.32 1.71
CA ASP A 36 21.16 -20.98 2.56
C ASP A 36 19.94 -21.82 2.15
N PRO A 37 19.67 -22.93 2.88
CA PRO A 37 18.60 -23.84 2.49
C PRO A 37 17.21 -23.25 2.77
N ILE A 38 16.35 -23.29 1.76
CA ILE A 38 14.92 -22.99 1.89
C ILE A 38 14.28 -24.12 2.68
N ARG A 39 13.71 -23.81 3.84
CA ARG A 39 13.02 -24.77 4.70
C ARG A 39 11.51 -24.76 4.51
N GLU A 40 10.98 -23.65 4.07
CA GLU A 40 9.55 -23.41 3.87
C GLU A 40 9.34 -22.44 2.72
N ARG A 41 8.30 -22.65 1.91
CA ARG A 41 7.91 -21.75 0.82
C ARG A 41 6.54 -21.17 1.12
N ILE A 42 6.44 -19.84 1.13
CA ILE A 42 5.19 -19.12 1.36
C ILE A 42 4.91 -18.25 0.15
N LEU A 43 3.71 -18.40 -0.42
CA LEU A 43 3.20 -17.53 -1.48
C LEU A 43 2.20 -16.54 -0.91
N ILE A 44 2.44 -15.26 -1.12
CA ILE A 44 1.49 -14.17 -0.86
C ILE A 44 0.87 -13.74 -2.19
N ILE A 45 -0.45 -13.74 -2.26
CA ILE A 45 -1.22 -13.25 -3.40
C ILE A 45 -1.94 -11.99 -2.94
N LYS A 46 -1.54 -10.84 -3.48
CA LYS A 46 -2.22 -9.55 -3.33
C LYS A 46 -2.02 -8.75 -4.60
N LEU A 47 -3.03 -8.75 -5.48
CA LEU A 47 -2.93 -8.24 -6.84
C LEU A 47 -3.04 -6.72 -6.92
N GLY A 48 -4.02 -6.14 -6.24
CA GLY A 48 -4.28 -4.70 -6.34
C GLY A 48 -5.22 -4.20 -5.23
N ALA A 49 -5.60 -2.91 -5.19
CA ALA A 49 -4.92 -1.82 -5.89
C ALA A 49 -3.55 -1.52 -5.25
N ILE A 50 -2.73 -0.60 -5.84
CA ILE A 50 -1.38 -0.27 -5.31
C ILE A 50 -1.42 0.03 -3.80
N GLY A 51 -2.37 0.84 -3.35
CA GLY A 51 -2.53 1.16 -1.92
C GLY A 51 -2.84 -0.06 -1.06
N ASP A 52 -3.61 -1.03 -1.59
CA ASP A 52 -3.94 -2.26 -0.88
C ASP A 52 -2.72 -3.21 -0.77
N VAL A 53 -1.85 -3.21 -1.79
CA VAL A 53 -0.57 -3.94 -1.72
C VAL A 53 0.30 -3.32 -0.61
N ILE A 54 0.44 -1.99 -0.59
CA ILE A 54 1.24 -1.28 0.42
C ILE A 54 0.72 -1.57 1.84
N ARG A 55 -0.60 -1.43 2.10
CA ARG A 55 -1.17 -1.65 3.43
C ARG A 55 -1.18 -3.11 3.90
N THR A 56 -0.76 -4.03 3.03
CA THR A 56 -0.60 -5.45 3.35
C THR A 56 0.80 -5.77 3.89
N THR A 57 1.77 -4.90 3.66
CA THR A 57 3.18 -5.12 4.02
C THR A 57 3.45 -5.33 5.53
N PRO A 58 2.63 -4.83 6.50
CA PRO A 58 2.82 -5.15 7.92
C PRO A 58 2.85 -6.65 8.23
N LEU A 59 2.19 -7.48 7.42
CA LEU A 59 2.22 -8.93 7.55
C LEU A 59 3.64 -9.51 7.48
N LEU A 60 4.55 -8.85 6.77
CA LEU A 60 5.94 -9.29 6.62
C LEU A 60 6.67 -9.36 7.96
N HIS A 61 6.38 -8.47 8.92
CA HIS A 61 6.97 -8.53 10.26
C HIS A 61 6.66 -9.86 10.97
N HIS A 62 5.39 -10.29 10.91
CA HIS A 62 4.96 -11.55 11.50
C HIS A 62 5.57 -12.77 10.80
N LEU A 63 5.59 -12.74 9.46
CA LEU A 63 6.16 -13.83 8.67
C LEU A 63 7.64 -14.00 8.97
N HIS A 64 8.42 -12.93 9.01
CA HIS A 64 9.85 -13.01 9.35
C HIS A 64 10.10 -13.44 10.79
N ALA A 65 9.31 -12.96 11.74
CA ALA A 65 9.46 -13.34 13.15
C ALA A 65 9.10 -14.82 13.39
N ALA A 66 8.00 -15.29 12.79
CA ALA A 66 7.52 -16.66 12.99
C ALA A 66 8.24 -17.69 12.09
N ARG A 67 8.75 -17.28 10.94
CA ARG A 67 9.28 -18.13 9.86
C ARG A 67 10.59 -17.58 9.27
N PRO A 68 11.66 -17.44 10.07
CA PRO A 68 12.90 -16.74 9.64
C PRO A 68 13.63 -17.42 8.48
N HIS A 69 13.35 -18.70 8.21
CA HIS A 69 13.94 -19.46 7.10
C HIS A 69 12.97 -19.70 5.94
N ALA A 70 11.80 -19.08 5.96
CA ALA A 70 10.87 -19.17 4.85
C ALA A 70 11.39 -18.40 3.63
N HIS A 71 11.09 -18.93 2.44
CA HIS A 71 11.25 -18.22 1.18
C HIS A 71 9.91 -17.59 0.81
N LEU A 72 9.85 -16.26 0.89
CA LEU A 72 8.66 -15.49 0.60
C LEU A 72 8.58 -15.14 -0.88
N THR A 73 7.53 -15.59 -1.55
CA THR A 73 7.17 -15.19 -2.91
C THR A 73 5.91 -14.33 -2.86
N TRP A 74 5.91 -13.18 -3.53
CA TRP A 74 4.73 -12.31 -3.62
C TRP A 74 4.37 -12.10 -5.09
N ILE A 75 3.10 -12.35 -5.47
CA ILE A 75 2.58 -12.06 -6.80
C ILE A 75 1.57 -10.90 -6.74
N THR A 76 1.71 -9.92 -7.66
CA THR A 76 0.95 -8.68 -7.66
C THR A 76 0.94 -7.99 -9.02
N HIS A 77 -0.05 -7.10 -9.29
CA HIS A 77 -0.01 -6.17 -10.42
C HIS A 77 0.96 -5.00 -10.21
N SER A 78 1.45 -4.81 -8.98
CA SER A 78 2.28 -3.65 -8.61
C SER A 78 3.59 -4.06 -7.92
N PRO A 79 4.50 -4.77 -8.64
CA PRO A 79 5.76 -5.26 -8.06
C PRO A 79 6.64 -4.15 -7.46
N ALA A 80 6.51 -2.93 -7.98
CA ALA A 80 7.36 -1.79 -7.59
C ALA A 80 7.12 -1.28 -6.16
N VAL A 81 6.00 -1.63 -5.51
CA VAL A 81 5.69 -1.21 -4.13
C VAL A 81 5.89 -2.31 -3.09
N VAL A 82 6.24 -3.51 -3.52
CA VAL A 82 6.58 -4.59 -2.61
C VAL A 82 8.04 -4.43 -2.17
N PRO A 83 8.35 -4.44 -0.86
CA PRO A 83 9.70 -4.21 -0.37
C PRO A 83 10.62 -5.37 -0.74
N ARG A 84 11.63 -5.08 -1.56
CA ARG A 84 12.66 -6.05 -1.98
C ARG A 84 13.58 -6.48 -0.83
N SER A 85 13.65 -5.67 0.21
CA SER A 85 14.41 -5.98 1.42
C SER A 85 13.74 -7.05 2.29
N ALA A 86 12.44 -7.31 2.08
CA ALA A 86 11.63 -8.18 2.93
C ALA A 86 10.94 -9.33 2.17
N VAL A 87 11.10 -9.45 0.86
CA VAL A 87 10.48 -10.51 0.03
C VAL A 87 11.55 -11.08 -0.91
N ASP A 88 11.73 -12.40 -0.87
CA ASP A 88 12.77 -13.08 -1.66
C ASP A 88 12.49 -13.04 -3.16
N ARG A 89 11.21 -13.14 -3.52
CA ARG A 89 10.80 -13.16 -4.92
C ARG A 89 9.50 -12.39 -5.14
N ILE A 90 9.57 -11.37 -5.99
CA ILE A 90 8.43 -10.54 -6.36
C ILE A 90 8.09 -10.80 -7.82
N LEU A 91 6.86 -11.22 -8.09
CA LEU A 91 6.38 -11.63 -9.40
C LEU A 91 5.26 -10.71 -9.88
N PRO A 92 5.31 -10.26 -11.15
CA PRO A 92 4.17 -9.63 -11.77
C PRO A 92 3.07 -10.68 -12.03
N PHE A 93 1.81 -10.28 -11.99
CA PHE A 93 0.68 -11.15 -12.33
C PHE A 93 0.57 -11.28 -13.85
N GLU A 94 1.39 -12.17 -14.40
CA GLU A 94 1.51 -12.44 -15.83
C GLU A 94 1.54 -13.95 -16.07
N ILE A 95 1.28 -14.38 -17.32
CA ILE A 95 1.14 -15.80 -17.64
C ILE A 95 2.37 -16.63 -17.30
N GLY A 96 3.58 -16.11 -17.54
CA GLY A 96 4.82 -16.84 -17.27
C GLY A 96 5.00 -17.15 -15.78
N PRO A 97 5.01 -16.12 -14.88
CA PRO A 97 5.01 -16.32 -13.44
C PRO A 97 3.87 -17.21 -12.92
N ILE A 98 2.65 -17.07 -13.46
CA ILE A 98 1.51 -17.91 -13.07
C ILE A 98 1.79 -19.39 -13.38
N LEU A 99 2.26 -19.72 -14.58
CA LEU A 99 2.61 -21.10 -14.96
C LEU A 99 3.69 -21.69 -14.04
N GLU A 100 4.66 -20.89 -13.66
CA GLU A 100 5.71 -21.30 -12.73
C GLU A 100 5.15 -21.59 -11.32
N LEU A 101 4.25 -20.73 -10.79
CA LEU A 101 3.61 -20.95 -9.51
C LEU A 101 2.74 -22.22 -9.52
N LEU A 102 2.05 -22.52 -10.62
CA LEU A 102 1.26 -23.74 -10.77
C LEU A 102 2.11 -25.02 -10.77
N ALA A 103 3.39 -24.92 -11.09
CA ALA A 103 4.35 -26.03 -11.07
C ALA A 103 5.23 -26.06 -9.81
N THR A 104 5.00 -25.15 -8.85
CA THR A 104 5.79 -25.03 -7.62
C THR A 104 4.95 -25.44 -6.42
N GLU A 105 5.50 -26.32 -5.55
CA GLU A 105 4.85 -26.68 -4.29
C GLU A 105 5.18 -25.64 -3.21
N PHE A 106 4.15 -25.18 -2.50
CA PHE A 106 4.26 -24.28 -1.36
C PHE A 106 3.81 -24.95 -0.06
N ASP A 107 4.44 -24.61 1.06
CA ASP A 107 3.95 -24.99 2.37
C ASP A 107 2.69 -24.21 2.73
N GLN A 108 2.66 -22.91 2.35
CA GLN A 108 1.51 -22.06 2.59
C GLN A 108 1.25 -21.08 1.43
N VAL A 109 -0.02 -20.94 1.06
CA VAL A 109 -0.54 -19.86 0.20
C VAL A 109 -1.41 -18.95 1.06
N ILE A 110 -1.14 -17.65 1.04
CA ILE A 110 -1.92 -16.62 1.71
C ILE A 110 -2.48 -15.69 0.62
N ASN A 111 -3.75 -15.85 0.29
CA ASN A 111 -4.43 -14.96 -0.66
C ASN A 111 -5.27 -13.94 0.10
N LEU A 112 -4.89 -12.67 -0.04
CA LEU A 112 -5.54 -11.53 0.63
C LEU A 112 -6.43 -10.71 -0.33
N ASP A 113 -6.73 -11.28 -1.49
CA ASP A 113 -7.56 -10.66 -2.52
C ASP A 113 -8.81 -11.49 -2.83
N LYS A 114 -9.92 -10.81 -3.07
CA LYS A 114 -11.20 -11.44 -3.45
C LYS A 114 -11.48 -11.38 -4.95
N ASP A 115 -10.55 -10.86 -5.74
CA ASP A 115 -10.66 -10.88 -7.19
C ASP A 115 -10.69 -12.34 -7.69
N PRO A 116 -11.59 -12.70 -8.62
CA PRO A 116 -11.75 -14.08 -9.06
C PRO A 116 -10.45 -14.73 -9.55
N GLU A 117 -9.58 -13.98 -10.22
CA GLU A 117 -8.28 -14.46 -10.71
C GLU A 117 -7.29 -14.75 -9.57
N ALA A 118 -7.29 -13.94 -8.51
CA ALA A 118 -6.48 -14.19 -7.32
C ALA A 118 -6.95 -15.44 -6.58
N CYS A 119 -8.28 -15.58 -6.44
CA CYS A 119 -8.90 -16.75 -5.82
C CYS A 119 -8.69 -18.03 -6.65
N ALA A 120 -8.76 -17.94 -7.98
CA ALA A 120 -8.47 -19.04 -8.87
C ALA A 120 -7.03 -19.51 -8.74
N LEU A 121 -6.06 -18.58 -8.78
CA LEU A 121 -4.65 -18.89 -8.59
C LEU A 121 -4.42 -19.56 -7.22
N ALA A 122 -4.97 -19.00 -6.14
CA ALA A 122 -4.85 -19.57 -4.79
C ALA A 122 -5.41 -20.98 -4.70
N SER A 123 -6.44 -21.31 -5.47
CA SER A 123 -7.05 -22.65 -5.50
C SER A 123 -6.21 -23.66 -6.27
N GLN A 124 -5.51 -23.24 -7.32
CA GLN A 124 -4.81 -24.12 -8.25
C GLN A 124 -3.34 -24.35 -7.89
N VAL A 125 -2.68 -23.38 -7.24
CA VAL A 125 -1.29 -23.54 -6.81
C VAL A 125 -1.16 -24.71 -5.83
N PRO A 126 -0.22 -25.67 -6.05
CA PRO A 126 0.03 -26.75 -5.11
C PRO A 126 0.46 -26.21 -3.74
N ALA A 127 -0.32 -26.47 -2.69
CA ALA A 127 -0.01 -25.98 -1.34
C ALA A 127 -0.55 -26.90 -0.25
N ARG A 128 0.19 -27.01 0.88
CA ARG A 128 -0.23 -27.78 2.05
C ARG A 128 -1.31 -27.05 2.85
N VAL A 129 -1.16 -25.74 2.98
CA VAL A 129 -2.09 -24.87 3.72
C VAL A 129 -2.50 -23.70 2.83
N ARG A 130 -3.80 -23.39 2.83
CA ARG A 130 -4.36 -22.19 2.18
C ARG A 130 -5.05 -21.33 3.21
N ARG A 131 -4.74 -20.03 3.16
CA ARG A 131 -5.37 -19.01 3.99
C ARG A 131 -5.95 -17.90 3.13
N GLY A 132 -6.97 -17.23 3.66
CA GLY A 132 -7.60 -16.10 2.99
C GLY A 132 -8.72 -16.54 2.05
N PHE A 133 -8.59 -16.23 0.76
CA PHE A 133 -9.69 -16.43 -0.19
C PHE A 133 -9.31 -17.42 -1.29
N VAL A 134 -10.29 -18.21 -1.70
CA VAL A 134 -10.17 -19.23 -2.74
C VAL A 134 -11.38 -19.16 -3.66
N LEU A 135 -11.33 -19.82 -4.81
CA LEU A 135 -12.48 -19.98 -5.69
C LEU A 135 -13.18 -21.29 -5.36
N ARG A 136 -14.48 -21.22 -4.99
CA ARG A 136 -15.36 -22.39 -4.82
C ARG A 136 -16.59 -22.21 -5.68
N ASP A 137 -16.93 -23.20 -6.46
CA ASP A 137 -18.09 -23.16 -7.35
C ASP A 137 -18.13 -21.90 -8.25
N GLY A 138 -16.95 -21.46 -8.71
CA GLY A 138 -16.79 -20.26 -9.53
C GLY A 138 -16.90 -18.93 -8.80
N GLN A 139 -17.00 -18.93 -7.47
CA GLN A 139 -17.14 -17.70 -6.66
C GLN A 139 -16.03 -17.57 -5.63
N PRO A 140 -15.52 -16.33 -5.39
CA PRO A 140 -14.63 -16.03 -4.26
C PRO A 140 -15.29 -16.45 -2.94
N SER A 141 -14.54 -17.17 -2.13
CA SER A 141 -15.02 -17.71 -0.85
C SER A 141 -13.88 -17.74 0.18
N PRO A 142 -14.17 -17.67 1.49
CA PRO A 142 -13.13 -17.84 2.51
C PRO A 142 -12.56 -19.26 2.45
N ALA A 143 -11.24 -19.39 2.56
CA ALA A 143 -10.55 -20.68 2.61
C ALA A 143 -10.76 -21.39 3.95
N ASP A 144 -10.81 -20.60 5.01
CA ASP A 144 -10.95 -21.03 6.39
C ASP A 144 -11.77 -20.01 7.23
N PRO A 145 -12.18 -20.32 8.47
CA PRO A 145 -12.95 -19.41 9.31
C PRO A 145 -12.26 -18.08 9.63
N ALA A 146 -10.92 -17.99 9.57
CA ALA A 146 -10.20 -16.76 9.85
C ALA A 146 -10.47 -15.67 8.79
N ALA A 147 -10.76 -16.08 7.56
CA ALA A 147 -11.09 -15.17 6.46
C ALA A 147 -12.58 -14.76 6.40
N GLU A 148 -13.45 -15.42 7.16
CA GLU A 148 -14.91 -15.23 7.05
C GLU A 148 -15.34 -13.82 7.43
N ALA A 149 -14.83 -13.28 8.53
CA ALA A 149 -15.16 -11.92 8.97
C ALA A 149 -14.83 -10.88 7.90
N LYS A 150 -13.62 -10.95 7.31
CA LYS A 150 -13.20 -10.06 6.21
C LYS A 150 -13.98 -10.29 4.92
N PHE A 151 -14.42 -11.51 4.68
CA PHE A 151 -15.32 -11.81 3.56
C PHE A 151 -16.65 -11.08 3.72
N LEU A 152 -17.28 -11.20 4.89
CA LEU A 152 -18.59 -10.59 5.20
C LEU A 152 -18.53 -9.05 5.13
N THR A 153 -17.48 -8.40 5.64
CA THR A 153 -17.31 -6.95 5.52
C THR A 153 -17.15 -6.47 4.07
N GLY A 154 -16.83 -7.38 3.16
CA GLY A 154 -16.67 -7.03 1.75
C GLY A 154 -17.89 -7.27 0.87
N ILE A 155 -18.94 -7.92 1.40
CA ILE A 155 -20.16 -8.23 0.67
C ILE A 155 -21.43 -7.64 1.30
N PHE A 156 -21.34 -7.13 2.55
CA PHE A 156 -22.44 -6.49 3.26
C PHE A 156 -22.01 -5.14 3.85
N ASP A 157 -22.62 -4.06 3.36
CA ASP A 157 -22.28 -2.69 3.76
C ASP A 157 -22.57 -2.42 5.24
N ASP A 158 -23.64 -2.98 5.80
CA ASP A 158 -24.00 -2.86 7.21
C ASP A 158 -22.97 -3.53 8.13
N VAL A 159 -22.49 -4.71 7.75
CA VAL A 159 -21.40 -5.42 8.46
C VAL A 159 -20.10 -4.62 8.36
N SER A 160 -19.80 -4.08 7.17
CA SER A 160 -18.63 -3.22 6.96
C SER A 160 -18.69 -1.96 7.83
N ARG A 161 -19.83 -1.26 7.88
CA ARG A 161 -20.03 -0.06 8.73
C ARG A 161 -19.90 -0.36 10.22
N ALA A 162 -20.33 -1.54 10.64
CA ALA A 162 -20.26 -1.98 12.04
C ALA A 162 -18.84 -2.42 12.46
N ASN A 163 -17.97 -2.76 11.52
CA ASN A 163 -16.62 -3.23 11.79
C ASN A 163 -15.79 -2.14 12.51
N ARG A 164 -15.01 -2.56 13.50
CA ARG A 164 -14.11 -1.67 14.27
C ARG A 164 -12.64 -2.03 14.12
N LYS A 165 -12.35 -3.10 13.39
CA LYS A 165 -10.98 -3.53 13.11
C LYS A 165 -10.39 -2.73 11.95
N SER A 166 -9.09 -2.49 12.03
CA SER A 166 -8.35 -1.95 10.89
C SER A 166 -8.16 -3.04 9.82
N TYR A 167 -7.92 -2.61 8.60
CA TYR A 167 -7.59 -3.55 7.51
C TYR A 167 -6.35 -4.39 7.86
N VAL A 168 -5.34 -3.77 8.49
CA VAL A 168 -4.10 -4.47 8.88
C VAL A 168 -4.42 -5.56 9.91
N GLU A 169 -5.28 -5.27 10.89
CA GLU A 169 -5.73 -6.27 11.87
C GLU A 169 -6.42 -7.45 11.19
N GLU A 170 -7.36 -7.18 10.28
CA GLU A 170 -8.08 -8.24 9.55
C GLU A 170 -7.15 -9.12 8.72
N ILE A 171 -6.16 -8.57 8.00
CA ILE A 171 -5.23 -9.38 7.19
C ILE A 171 -4.25 -10.19 8.05
N CYS A 172 -3.84 -9.66 9.21
CA CYS A 172 -3.04 -10.43 10.16
C CYS A 172 -3.83 -11.63 10.69
N GLU A 173 -5.10 -11.45 11.04
CA GLU A 173 -5.98 -12.54 11.49
C GLU A 173 -6.15 -13.61 10.40
N ILE A 174 -6.38 -13.22 9.14
CA ILE A 174 -6.45 -14.13 7.99
C ILE A 174 -5.18 -14.98 7.89
N ALA A 175 -4.02 -14.36 8.06
CA ALA A 175 -2.74 -15.05 8.00
C ALA A 175 -2.43 -15.88 9.26
N GLY A 176 -3.26 -15.81 10.30
CA GLY A 176 -3.14 -16.54 11.56
C GLY A 176 -2.28 -15.82 12.61
N PHE A 177 -2.14 -14.50 12.49
CA PHE A 177 -1.40 -13.65 13.43
C PHE A 177 -2.32 -12.67 14.14
N LYS A 178 -1.85 -12.12 15.24
CA LYS A 178 -2.51 -11.02 15.95
C LYS A 178 -1.76 -9.73 15.65
N PHE A 179 -2.46 -8.72 15.15
CA PHE A 179 -1.91 -7.38 14.97
C PHE A 179 -1.54 -6.77 16.33
N THR A 180 -0.32 -6.22 16.46
CA THR A 180 0.19 -5.59 17.69
C THR A 180 0.74 -4.18 17.45
N GLY A 181 0.48 -3.62 16.24
CA GLY A 181 0.92 -2.29 15.85
C GLY A 181 2.04 -2.28 14.80
N GLU A 182 2.21 -3.39 14.07
CA GLU A 182 3.20 -3.53 13.00
C GLU A 182 2.98 -2.47 11.92
N GLU A 183 4.02 -1.70 11.66
CA GLU A 183 3.97 -0.63 10.67
C GLU A 183 4.17 -1.14 9.24
N TYR A 184 3.78 -0.33 8.27
CA TYR A 184 4.02 -0.62 6.85
C TYR A 184 5.52 -0.75 6.58
N VAL A 185 5.86 -1.72 5.75
CA VAL A 185 7.23 -1.94 5.27
C VAL A 185 7.35 -1.41 3.85
N LEU A 186 8.21 -0.43 3.66
CA LEU A 186 8.59 0.09 2.34
C LEU A 186 10.11 0.13 2.25
N ASP A 187 10.65 -0.10 1.07
CA ASP A 187 12.05 0.19 0.82
C ASP A 187 12.29 1.71 0.90
N PRO A 188 13.45 2.15 1.39
CA PRO A 188 13.78 3.57 1.41
C PRO A 188 13.65 4.17 0.01
N PRO A 189 12.94 5.30 -0.15
CA PRO A 189 12.84 5.96 -1.44
C PRO A 189 14.22 6.51 -1.86
N GLY A 190 14.42 6.61 -3.16
CA GLY A 190 15.55 7.35 -3.72
C GLY A 190 15.49 8.85 -3.37
N PRO A 191 16.43 9.64 -3.85
CA PRO A 191 16.41 11.09 -3.66
C PRO A 191 15.17 11.69 -4.31
N GLY A 192 14.48 12.57 -3.58
CA GLY A 192 13.31 13.30 -4.08
C GLY A 192 13.69 14.39 -5.09
N PRO A 193 12.73 14.92 -5.85
CA PRO A 193 12.95 16.05 -6.73
C PRO A 193 13.33 17.30 -5.94
N ARG A 194 14.09 18.19 -6.59
CA ARG A 194 14.45 19.46 -5.99
C ARG A 194 13.20 20.35 -5.84
N LEU A 195 12.92 20.75 -4.61
CA LEU A 195 11.82 21.64 -4.27
C LEU A 195 12.34 23.00 -3.80
N HIS A 196 11.58 24.06 -4.14
CA HIS A 196 11.91 25.45 -3.79
C HIS A 196 11.12 25.96 -2.58
N SER A 197 9.97 25.32 -2.27
CA SER A 197 9.14 25.65 -1.10
C SER A 197 9.93 25.49 0.21
N PRO A 198 9.76 26.43 1.16
CA PRO A 198 10.43 26.33 2.47
C PRO A 198 9.92 25.13 3.28
N ARG A 199 10.67 24.76 4.31
CA ARG A 199 10.17 23.84 5.34
C ARG A 199 9.56 24.64 6.50
N PRO A 200 8.53 24.10 7.21
CA PRO A 200 7.92 22.78 6.95
C PRO A 200 7.10 22.76 5.66
N ARG A 201 7.06 21.60 4.98
CA ARG A 201 6.35 21.40 3.71
C ARG A 201 5.11 20.54 3.88
N VAL A 202 3.97 21.03 3.38
CA VAL A 202 2.72 20.28 3.30
C VAL A 202 2.48 19.83 1.87
N GLY A 203 2.38 18.53 1.67
CA GLY A 203 1.98 17.94 0.41
C GLY A 203 0.46 17.83 0.30
N LEU A 204 -0.13 18.49 -0.69
CA LEU A 204 -1.58 18.45 -0.95
C LEU A 204 -1.86 17.50 -2.11
N ASN A 205 -2.32 16.28 -1.81
CA ASN A 205 -2.70 15.31 -2.83
C ASN A 205 -4.12 15.58 -3.31
N THR A 206 -4.23 16.23 -4.46
CA THR A 206 -5.50 16.77 -4.97
C THR A 206 -6.34 15.74 -5.73
N GLY A 207 -5.77 14.59 -6.09
CA GLY A 207 -6.40 13.53 -6.86
C GLY A 207 -6.95 12.39 -6.04
N CYS A 208 -7.77 11.56 -6.70
CA CYS A 208 -8.29 10.32 -6.10
C CYS A 208 -8.39 9.17 -7.13
N GLY A 209 -7.81 9.34 -8.31
CA GLY A 209 -8.00 8.47 -9.46
C GLY A 209 -9.40 8.64 -10.11
N GLY A 210 -9.54 8.18 -11.35
CA GLY A 210 -10.76 8.44 -12.14
C GLY A 210 -12.01 7.69 -11.68
N ARG A 211 -11.87 6.58 -10.95
CA ARG A 211 -13.01 5.72 -10.56
C ARG A 211 -13.85 6.29 -9.41
N TRP A 212 -13.23 6.94 -8.42
CA TRP A 212 -13.86 7.31 -7.16
C TRP A 212 -13.91 8.82 -6.97
N VAL A 213 -14.58 9.51 -7.90
CA VAL A 213 -14.68 10.98 -7.91
C VAL A 213 -15.44 11.56 -6.72
N SER A 214 -16.23 10.73 -6.02
CA SER A 214 -16.89 11.08 -4.74
C SER A 214 -15.93 11.57 -3.66
N ARG A 215 -14.64 11.29 -3.77
CA ARG A 215 -13.57 11.67 -2.82
C ARG A 215 -12.88 12.98 -3.18
N LEU A 216 -13.25 13.61 -4.29
CA LEU A 216 -12.62 14.86 -4.69
C LEU A 216 -13.07 16.02 -3.79
N TRP A 217 -12.10 16.68 -3.18
CA TRP A 217 -12.35 17.94 -2.48
C TRP A 217 -12.40 19.09 -3.48
N PRO A 218 -13.27 20.12 -3.28
CA PRO A 218 -13.42 21.23 -4.23
C PRO A 218 -12.11 21.97 -4.50
N GLU A 219 -11.87 22.34 -5.77
CA GLU A 219 -10.65 23.06 -6.16
C GLU A 219 -10.49 24.39 -5.40
N ALA A 220 -11.60 25.12 -5.17
CA ALA A 220 -11.59 26.35 -4.39
C ALA A 220 -11.07 26.16 -2.95
N ASN A 221 -11.38 25.01 -2.36
CA ASN A 221 -10.92 24.67 -1.00
C ASN A 221 -9.40 24.38 -0.99
N TRP A 222 -8.87 23.68 -2.00
CA TRP A 222 -7.43 23.49 -2.15
C TRP A 222 -6.68 24.79 -2.31
N ILE A 223 -7.21 25.72 -3.13
CA ILE A 223 -6.62 27.05 -3.34
C ILE A 223 -6.60 27.84 -2.02
N THR A 224 -7.72 27.84 -1.29
CA THR A 224 -7.84 28.55 -0.03
C THR A 224 -6.89 27.98 1.02
N LEU A 225 -6.87 26.64 1.20
CA LEU A 225 -5.94 25.99 2.14
C LEU A 225 -4.48 26.31 1.81
N ALA A 226 -4.12 26.22 0.53
CA ALA A 226 -2.74 26.49 0.10
C ALA A 226 -2.33 27.94 0.41
N ARG A 227 -3.20 28.93 0.16
CA ARG A 227 -2.96 30.34 0.48
C ARG A 227 -2.81 30.56 2.00
N GLU A 228 -3.68 29.96 2.80
CA GLU A 228 -3.67 30.07 4.25
C GLU A 228 -2.41 29.46 4.90
N LEU A 229 -1.94 28.33 4.38
CA LEU A 229 -0.69 27.72 4.81
C LEU A 229 0.51 28.58 4.44
N ARG A 230 0.56 29.08 3.20
CA ARG A 230 1.65 29.94 2.73
C ARG A 230 1.71 31.29 3.44
N ALA A 231 0.57 31.87 3.80
CA ALA A 231 0.50 33.10 4.61
C ALA A 231 1.11 32.90 6.01
N ARG A 232 1.31 31.64 6.43
CA ARG A 232 1.96 31.24 7.69
C ARG A 232 3.36 30.66 7.47
N GLU A 233 3.97 31.00 6.34
CA GLU A 233 5.34 30.60 5.95
C GLU A 233 5.55 29.07 5.82
N VAL A 234 4.46 28.31 5.67
CA VAL A 234 4.49 26.88 5.39
C VAL A 234 4.64 26.67 3.88
N GLY A 235 5.63 25.86 3.49
CA GLY A 235 5.79 25.43 2.10
C GLY A 235 4.65 24.53 1.68
N VAL A 236 4.08 24.77 0.49
CA VAL A 236 2.97 23.97 -0.04
C VAL A 236 3.36 23.37 -1.38
N VAL A 237 3.25 22.06 -1.48
CA VAL A 237 3.55 21.29 -2.69
C VAL A 237 2.30 20.52 -3.13
N LEU A 238 1.87 20.71 -4.37
CA LEU A 238 0.76 19.97 -4.94
C LEU A 238 1.26 18.61 -5.42
N LEU A 239 0.53 17.56 -5.04
CA LEU A 239 0.81 16.17 -5.37
C LEU A 239 -0.29 15.64 -6.30
N GLY A 240 0.07 14.74 -7.21
CA GLY A 240 -0.86 14.08 -8.11
C GLY A 240 -0.13 13.30 -9.20
N GLY A 241 -0.87 12.48 -9.93
CA GLY A 241 -0.39 11.79 -11.13
C GLY A 241 -0.65 12.58 -12.40
N GLU A 242 -0.48 11.92 -13.53
CA GLU A 242 -0.73 12.48 -14.86
C GLU A 242 -2.17 13.00 -15.02
N ALA A 243 -3.15 12.28 -14.45
CA ALA A 243 -4.57 12.68 -14.50
C ALA A 243 -4.85 14.01 -13.80
N GLU A 244 -4.02 14.39 -12.83
CA GLU A 244 -4.13 15.64 -12.09
C GLU A 244 -3.23 16.77 -12.62
N ASP A 245 -2.39 16.53 -13.63
CA ASP A 245 -1.35 17.47 -14.06
C ASP A 245 -1.94 18.84 -14.44
N GLU A 246 -2.91 18.88 -15.33
CA GLU A 246 -3.54 20.13 -15.77
C GLU A 246 -4.25 20.87 -14.62
N LYS A 247 -4.98 20.13 -13.79
CA LYS A 247 -5.63 20.68 -12.59
C LYS A 247 -4.60 21.27 -11.64
N ASN A 248 -3.52 20.56 -11.35
CA ASN A 248 -2.50 21.02 -10.42
C ASN A 248 -1.75 22.26 -10.94
N ARG A 249 -1.54 22.40 -12.25
CA ARG A 249 -1.01 23.65 -12.85
C ARG A 249 -1.95 24.84 -12.61
N ARG A 250 -3.28 24.65 -12.79
CA ARG A 250 -4.26 25.71 -12.47
C ARG A 250 -4.26 26.06 -10.99
N LEU A 251 -4.26 25.06 -10.11
CA LEU A 251 -4.23 25.27 -8.66
C LEU A 251 -2.95 25.99 -8.22
N ALA A 252 -1.79 25.62 -8.76
CA ALA A 252 -0.50 26.28 -8.49
C ALA A 252 -0.54 27.75 -8.89
N ALA A 253 -1.00 28.06 -10.11
CA ALA A 253 -1.12 29.44 -10.59
C ALA A 253 -2.07 30.28 -9.71
N ALA A 254 -3.18 29.69 -9.24
CA ALA A 254 -4.16 30.38 -8.42
C ALA A 254 -3.74 30.56 -6.96
N SER A 255 -2.97 29.62 -6.40
CA SER A 255 -2.61 29.61 -4.97
C SER A 255 -1.18 30.04 -4.68
N GLY A 256 -0.29 29.97 -5.68
CA GLY A 256 1.15 30.13 -5.53
C GLY A 256 1.84 28.92 -4.88
N ALA A 257 1.16 27.78 -4.72
CA ALA A 257 1.77 26.54 -4.29
C ALA A 257 2.77 26.02 -5.34
N GLU A 258 3.78 25.30 -4.90
CA GLU A 258 4.71 24.66 -5.82
C GLU A 258 4.08 23.41 -6.43
N TYR A 259 4.18 23.28 -7.77
CA TYR A 259 3.84 22.04 -8.45
C TYR A 259 5.02 21.60 -9.32
N PRO A 260 5.74 20.57 -8.89
CA PRO A 260 6.94 20.11 -9.60
C PRO A 260 6.65 19.26 -10.85
N GLY A 261 5.39 18.98 -11.15
CA GLY A 261 4.95 18.09 -12.22
C GLY A 261 4.46 16.73 -11.69
N HIS A 262 4.16 15.82 -12.61
CA HIS A 262 3.85 14.43 -12.29
C HIS A 262 5.09 13.56 -12.49
N PHE A 263 5.14 12.43 -11.80
CA PHE A 263 6.32 11.59 -11.65
C PHE A 263 5.99 10.11 -11.79
N SER A 264 7.00 9.29 -12.06
CA SER A 264 6.91 7.84 -11.89
C SER A 264 6.58 7.49 -10.43
N LEU A 265 6.08 6.29 -10.19
CA LEU A 265 5.72 5.85 -8.83
C LEU A 265 6.90 5.94 -7.85
N ALA A 266 8.11 5.61 -8.28
CA ALA A 266 9.32 5.70 -7.45
C ALA A 266 9.66 7.15 -7.08
N GLU A 267 9.64 8.05 -8.06
CA GLU A 267 9.88 9.48 -7.84
C GLU A 267 8.75 10.12 -7.02
N PHE A 268 7.49 9.71 -7.23
CA PHE A 268 6.35 10.17 -6.43
C PHE A 268 6.48 9.73 -4.97
N THR A 269 6.95 8.49 -4.74
CA THR A 269 7.27 8.01 -3.38
C THR A 269 8.36 8.87 -2.73
N ALA A 270 9.42 9.20 -3.48
CA ALA A 270 10.47 10.07 -3.01
C ALA A 270 9.97 11.50 -2.76
N LEU A 271 9.09 12.03 -3.61
CA LEU A 271 8.45 13.33 -3.41
C LEU A 271 7.62 13.37 -2.11
N ILE A 272 6.83 12.33 -1.82
CA ILE A 272 6.12 12.22 -0.53
C ILE A 272 7.12 12.18 0.64
N GLY A 273 8.26 11.53 0.46
CA GLY A 273 9.36 11.51 1.43
C GLY A 273 9.87 12.90 1.81
N GLU A 274 9.79 13.90 0.91
CA GLU A 274 10.20 15.28 1.14
C GLU A 274 9.17 16.13 1.92
N MET A 275 7.96 15.60 2.15
CA MET A 275 6.92 16.31 2.90
C MET A 275 7.08 16.13 4.41
N ASP A 276 6.74 17.15 5.18
CA ASP A 276 6.67 17.12 6.64
C ASP A 276 5.24 16.77 7.11
N LEU A 277 4.24 16.95 6.25
CA LEU A 277 2.85 16.52 6.43
C LEU A 277 2.21 16.31 5.06
N VAL A 278 1.29 15.34 4.96
CA VAL A 278 0.51 15.08 3.76
C VAL A 278 -0.98 15.27 4.04
N VAL A 279 -1.70 15.92 3.13
CA VAL A 279 -3.17 15.98 3.12
C VAL A 279 -3.66 15.20 1.92
N SER A 280 -4.48 14.19 2.13
CA SER A 280 -4.96 13.32 1.06
C SER A 280 -6.35 12.75 1.38
N ALA A 281 -7.14 12.49 0.34
CA ALA A 281 -8.22 11.52 0.45
C ALA A 281 -7.65 10.09 0.50
N VAL A 282 -8.54 9.08 0.65
CA VAL A 282 -8.16 7.66 0.65
C VAL A 282 -7.62 7.27 -0.74
N THR A 283 -6.30 7.27 -0.90
CA THR A 283 -5.60 7.05 -2.17
C THR A 283 -4.27 6.33 -1.93
N MET A 284 -3.58 5.99 -3.00
CA MET A 284 -2.21 5.47 -2.93
C MET A 284 -1.27 6.41 -2.14
N ALA A 285 -1.40 7.73 -2.33
CA ALA A 285 -0.57 8.73 -1.64
C ALA A 285 -0.70 8.65 -0.10
N MET A 286 -1.92 8.36 0.42
CA MET A 286 -2.15 8.09 1.83
C MET A 286 -1.30 6.91 2.31
N HIS A 287 -1.33 5.79 1.60
CA HIS A 287 -0.60 4.59 2.00
C HIS A 287 0.92 4.78 1.93
N LEU A 288 1.40 5.51 0.93
CA LEU A 288 2.81 5.91 0.85
C LEU A 288 3.20 6.82 2.02
N ALA A 289 2.36 7.80 2.38
CA ALA A 289 2.62 8.68 3.52
C ALA A 289 2.71 7.88 4.82
N ILE A 290 1.78 6.94 5.05
CA ILE A 290 1.80 6.05 6.23
C ILE A 290 3.08 5.22 6.25
N GLY A 291 3.43 4.59 5.13
CA GLY A 291 4.63 3.75 5.03
C GLY A 291 5.94 4.51 5.20
N LEU A 292 5.97 5.77 4.77
CA LEU A 292 7.09 6.69 4.98
C LEU A 292 7.04 7.42 6.35
N LYS A 293 6.11 7.02 7.22
CA LYS A 293 5.92 7.57 8.59
C LYS A 293 5.66 9.08 8.61
N LYS A 294 5.03 9.61 7.57
CA LYS A 294 4.68 11.02 7.49
C LYS A 294 3.38 11.31 8.24
N PRO A 295 3.29 12.43 8.96
CA PRO A 295 2.02 12.93 9.45
C PRO A 295 0.99 13.07 8.32
N LEU A 296 -0.27 12.68 8.58
CA LEU A 296 -1.30 12.61 7.55
C LEU A 296 -2.61 13.21 8.03
N ILE A 297 -3.16 14.14 7.25
CA ILE A 297 -4.56 14.53 7.35
C ILE A 297 -5.33 13.78 6.26
N LEU A 298 -6.15 12.84 6.69
CA LEU A 298 -6.88 11.95 5.81
C LEU A 298 -8.33 12.41 5.66
N PHE A 299 -8.75 12.69 4.43
CA PHE A 299 -10.16 12.90 4.11
C PHE A 299 -10.85 11.57 3.86
N ASN A 300 -11.91 11.29 4.62
CA ASN A 300 -12.74 10.10 4.45
C ASN A 300 -14.21 10.48 4.35
N ASN A 301 -14.93 9.88 3.40
CA ASN A 301 -16.37 10.08 3.25
C ASN A 301 -17.13 8.80 2.90
N ILE A 302 -16.49 7.87 2.18
CA ILE A 302 -17.16 6.70 1.61
C ILE A 302 -16.71 5.36 2.20
N PHE A 303 -15.75 5.36 3.09
CA PHE A 303 -15.21 4.15 3.70
C PHE A 303 -15.44 4.13 5.21
N ASN A 304 -15.35 2.94 5.80
CA ASN A 304 -15.30 2.84 7.25
C ASN A 304 -13.99 3.42 7.77
N ARG A 305 -14.07 4.45 8.63
CA ARG A 305 -12.89 5.12 9.19
C ARG A 305 -11.94 4.19 9.96
N HIS A 306 -12.49 3.11 10.52
CA HIS A 306 -11.72 2.13 11.28
C HIS A 306 -10.80 1.27 10.42
N GLU A 307 -11.00 1.24 9.09
CA GLU A 307 -10.10 0.53 8.18
C GLU A 307 -8.67 1.10 8.18
N PHE A 308 -8.51 2.38 8.55
CA PHE A 308 -7.24 3.10 8.40
C PHE A 308 -6.48 3.18 9.72
N GLU A 309 -5.33 2.52 9.76
CA GLU A 309 -4.37 2.66 10.85
C GLU A 309 -3.39 3.80 10.53
N LEU A 310 -3.43 4.87 11.32
CA LEU A 310 -2.56 6.02 11.16
C LEU A 310 -1.38 6.03 12.16
N TYR A 311 -1.29 5.05 13.03
CA TYR A 311 -0.23 4.90 14.02
C TYR A 311 -0.02 6.15 14.91
N GLY A 312 -1.11 6.85 15.21
CA GLY A 312 -1.07 8.09 15.99
C GLY A 312 -0.45 9.30 15.28
N ARG A 313 -0.08 9.18 14.01
CA ARG A 313 0.59 10.24 13.23
C ARG A 313 -0.36 11.01 12.32
N GLY A 314 -1.63 11.08 12.62
CA GLY A 314 -2.56 11.78 11.74
C GLY A 314 -3.95 11.94 12.33
N GLU A 315 -4.83 12.51 11.51
CA GLU A 315 -6.23 12.74 11.85
C GLU A 315 -7.12 12.45 10.64
N ILE A 316 -8.26 11.77 10.88
CA ILE A 316 -9.26 11.48 9.84
C ILE A 316 -10.35 12.55 9.93
N LEU A 317 -10.50 13.31 8.86
CA LEU A 317 -11.53 14.33 8.71
C LEU A 317 -12.64 13.81 7.81
N GLU A 318 -13.87 13.87 8.30
CA GLU A 318 -15.07 13.46 7.60
C GLU A 318 -16.00 14.67 7.40
N PRO A 319 -16.87 14.65 6.37
CA PRO A 319 -17.89 15.68 6.19
C PRO A 319 -18.69 15.92 7.46
N SER A 320 -19.06 17.18 7.72
CA SER A 320 -19.86 17.58 8.89
C SER A 320 -21.36 17.23 8.76
N ILE A 321 -21.75 16.65 7.63
CA ILE A 321 -23.11 16.20 7.35
C ILE A 321 -23.18 14.71 7.13
N PRO A 322 -24.30 14.04 7.45
CA PRO A 322 -24.54 12.65 7.04
C PRO A 322 -24.55 12.52 5.52
N CYS A 323 -24.01 11.41 5.01
CA CYS A 323 -24.04 11.10 3.58
C CYS A 323 -24.21 9.62 3.34
N ASP A 324 -25.07 9.26 2.38
CA ASP A 324 -25.35 7.86 2.00
C ASP A 324 -24.45 7.37 0.86
N CYS A 325 -23.34 8.04 0.62
CA CYS A 325 -22.41 7.69 -0.47
C CYS A 325 -21.40 6.58 -0.11
N TYR A 326 -21.69 5.76 0.90
CA TYR A 326 -20.83 4.66 1.32
C TYR A 326 -20.52 3.71 0.16
N TYR A 327 -19.23 3.48 -0.11
CA TYR A 327 -18.74 2.72 -1.27
C TYR A 327 -19.34 3.14 -2.62
N GLN A 328 -19.73 4.42 -2.77
CA GLN A 328 -20.25 4.96 -4.04
C GLN A 328 -19.17 5.72 -4.81
N PRO A 329 -18.99 5.45 -6.12
CA PRO A 329 -18.00 6.15 -6.94
C PRO A 329 -18.32 7.62 -7.16
N VAL A 330 -19.61 7.98 -7.08
CA VAL A 330 -20.14 9.34 -7.23
C VAL A 330 -20.99 9.68 -6.01
N CYS A 331 -20.85 10.91 -5.49
CA CYS A 331 -21.67 11.41 -4.41
C CYS A 331 -22.60 12.53 -4.94
N PRO A 332 -23.92 12.29 -5.06
CA PRO A 332 -24.87 13.32 -5.55
C PRO A 332 -24.90 14.58 -4.70
N GLN A 333 -24.63 14.45 -3.39
CA GLN A 333 -24.61 15.57 -2.45
C GLN A 333 -23.27 16.31 -2.44
N ASN A 334 -22.25 15.78 -3.16
CA ASN A 334 -20.88 16.32 -3.11
C ASN A 334 -20.40 16.56 -1.66
N CYS A 335 -20.57 15.58 -0.79
CA CYS A 335 -20.39 15.74 0.66
C CYS A 335 -18.97 16.19 1.06
N MET A 336 -17.96 15.96 0.22
CA MET A 336 -16.60 16.44 0.45
C MET A 336 -16.49 17.95 0.64
N GLN A 337 -17.40 18.75 0.07
CA GLN A 337 -17.43 20.21 0.29
C GLN A 337 -17.63 20.60 1.77
N TYR A 338 -18.22 19.70 2.58
CA TYR A 338 -18.47 19.89 4.00
C TYR A 338 -17.30 19.44 4.90
N ILE A 339 -16.14 19.13 4.33
CA ILE A 339 -14.86 19.15 5.04
C ILE A 339 -14.34 20.59 4.90
N GLU A 340 -14.54 21.38 5.94
CA GLU A 340 -14.30 22.82 5.88
C GLU A 340 -12.81 23.17 5.96
N VAL A 341 -12.37 24.16 5.17
CA VAL A 341 -10.96 24.60 5.11
C VAL A 341 -10.39 24.99 6.49
N PRO A 342 -11.09 25.74 7.37
CA PRO A 342 -10.56 26.07 8.68
C PRO A 342 -10.24 24.85 9.55
N ARG A 343 -11.05 23.80 9.44
CA ARG A 343 -10.83 22.54 10.17
C ARG A 343 -9.59 21.82 9.64
N VAL A 344 -9.40 21.78 8.33
CA VAL A 344 -8.20 21.17 7.70
C VAL A 344 -6.96 21.95 8.06
N LEU A 345 -7.03 23.30 7.99
CA LEU A 345 -5.90 24.17 8.36
C LEU A 345 -5.49 23.96 9.83
N ALA A 346 -6.46 23.92 10.75
CA ALA A 346 -6.20 23.69 12.17
C ALA A 346 -5.51 22.32 12.39
N ALA A 347 -5.97 21.27 11.71
CA ALA A 347 -5.36 19.96 11.76
C ALA A 347 -3.91 19.97 11.20
N CYS A 348 -3.66 20.66 10.09
CA CYS A 348 -2.31 20.80 9.54
C CYS A 348 -1.37 21.49 10.53
N LEU A 349 -1.77 22.63 11.09
CA LEU A 349 -0.94 23.40 12.04
C LEU A 349 -0.66 22.57 13.29
N LYS A 350 -1.65 21.90 13.85
CA LYS A 350 -1.50 20.99 15.00
C LYS A 350 -0.42 19.92 14.75
N HIS A 351 -0.49 19.25 13.61
CA HIS A 351 0.43 18.16 13.29
C HIS A 351 1.83 18.63 12.82
N LEU A 352 1.96 19.90 12.41
CA LEU A 352 3.26 20.52 12.18
C LEU A 352 3.90 21.07 13.47
N GLY A 353 3.20 21.03 14.62
CA GLY A 353 3.68 21.63 15.87
C GLY A 353 3.72 23.17 15.85
N ALA A 354 3.01 23.78 14.89
CA ALA A 354 2.93 25.25 14.78
C ALA A 354 1.83 25.80 15.69
N PRO A 355 2.04 26.97 16.34
CA PRO A 355 0.99 27.58 17.16
C PRO A 355 -0.23 27.94 16.30
N VAL A 356 -1.39 27.47 16.73
CA VAL A 356 -2.69 27.89 16.16
C VAL A 356 -2.93 29.34 16.63
N ARG A 357 -2.62 30.31 15.79
CA ARG A 357 -2.95 31.74 16.02
C ARG A 357 -4.26 32.10 15.34
#